data_7c25023e8a97ab9756480ee6c5068133
#
_entry.id   7c25023e8a97ab9756480ee6c5068133
#
_cell.length_a   1.000
_cell.length_b   1.000
_cell.length_c   1.000
_cell.angle_alpha   90.00
_cell.angle_beta   90.00
_cell.angle_gamma   90.00
#
_symmetry.space_group_name_H-M   'P 1'
#
loop_
_entity.id
_entity.type
_entity.pdbx_description
1 polymer ?
#
loop_
_entity_poly.entity_id
_entity_poly.type
_entity_poly.pdbx_seq_one_letter_code
_entity_poly.pdbx_strand_id
1 'polypeptide(L)'
;MNPSQKPLAPLRILRLIASPNGNASESLKLSERILHALTVRAGIRGIELTDIDLNTLSPVDATYAHALAHPSEIATEDQKGTLSRSDQMIILLNACDVLVIATPMHNYSVPSPLKAWIDHVVRVGKTFLSTSKGKVGTLLDRPVYVAVATGGYISGERARQPDFLRPYLSAVLKTIGLNQVHYFTVEGTAKGTDALKTAQKIGYDDVHTFFHEEIETRTHETVA
;
A
#
# COMPACT_ATOMS: atom_id res chain seq x y z
N MET A 1 35.27 -20.37 10.31
CA MET A 1 34.02 -19.58 10.41
C MET A 1 34.38 -18.18 10.86
N ASN A 2 34.09 -17.16 10.08
CA ASN A 2 34.48 -15.77 10.33
C ASN A 2 33.44 -15.13 11.28
N PRO A 3 33.79 -14.69 12.51
CA PRO A 3 32.82 -14.33 13.54
C PRO A 3 32.26 -12.90 13.49
N SER A 4 32.33 -12.19 12.40
CA SER A 4 32.00 -10.74 12.36
C SER A 4 30.96 -10.30 11.31
N GLN A 5 30.14 -11.19 10.76
CA GLN A 5 29.00 -10.73 9.98
C GLN A 5 27.78 -10.54 10.90
N LYS A 6 27.54 -9.27 11.26
CA LYS A 6 26.28 -8.87 11.92
C LYS A 6 25.11 -9.35 11.04
N PRO A 7 24.11 -10.05 11.59
CA PRO A 7 22.97 -10.50 10.78
C PRO A 7 22.31 -9.29 10.09
N LEU A 8 22.01 -9.45 8.82
CA LEU A 8 21.29 -8.42 8.05
C LEU A 8 19.92 -8.19 8.69
N ALA A 9 19.54 -6.93 8.90
CA ALA A 9 18.23 -6.60 9.43
C ALA A 9 17.11 -7.11 8.48
N PRO A 10 15.99 -7.63 9.00
CA PRO A 10 14.89 -8.12 8.18
C PRO A 10 14.31 -7.01 7.29
N LEU A 11 13.72 -7.39 6.16
CA LEU A 11 12.95 -6.49 5.31
C LEU A 11 11.63 -6.15 6.00
N ARG A 12 11.44 -4.90 6.39
CA ARG A 12 10.24 -4.43 7.10
C ARG A 12 9.13 -4.12 6.09
N ILE A 13 8.05 -4.85 6.17
CA ILE A 13 6.89 -4.72 5.28
C ILE A 13 5.71 -4.22 6.10
N LEU A 14 5.09 -3.12 5.66
CA LEU A 14 3.79 -2.67 6.14
C LEU A 14 2.73 -3.13 5.14
N ARG A 15 1.75 -3.96 5.58
CA ARG A 15 0.61 -4.33 4.75
C ARG A 15 -0.67 -3.69 5.27
N LEU A 16 -1.36 -2.97 4.39
CA LEU A 16 -2.66 -2.36 4.63
C LEU A 16 -3.76 -3.24 4.03
N ILE A 17 -4.74 -3.64 4.84
CA ILE A 17 -5.85 -4.50 4.44
C ILE A 17 -7.12 -3.67 4.45
N ALA A 18 -7.67 -3.36 3.25
CA ALA A 18 -8.82 -2.48 3.09
C ALA A 18 -10.13 -3.23 2.79
N SER A 19 -10.06 -4.56 2.61
CA SER A 19 -11.25 -5.38 2.32
C SER A 19 -11.95 -5.82 3.61
N PRO A 20 -13.28 -5.66 3.71
CA PRO A 20 -14.03 -6.17 4.85
C PRO A 20 -14.25 -7.69 4.81
N ASN A 21 -13.90 -8.37 3.70
CA ASN A 21 -14.19 -9.79 3.49
C ASN A 21 -13.20 -10.75 4.19
N GLY A 22 -12.27 -10.25 5.00
CA GLY A 22 -11.29 -11.08 5.69
C GLY A 22 -10.57 -12.04 4.74
N ASN A 23 -10.43 -13.31 5.13
CA ASN A 23 -9.73 -14.34 4.35
C ASN A 23 -10.40 -14.70 3.00
N ALA A 24 -11.66 -14.32 2.79
CA ALA A 24 -12.35 -14.48 1.51
C ALA A 24 -11.98 -13.41 0.48
N SER A 25 -11.23 -12.38 0.87
CA SER A 25 -10.84 -11.27 0.02
C SER A 25 -9.83 -11.67 -1.05
N GLU A 26 -10.16 -11.43 -2.32
CA GLU A 26 -9.27 -11.71 -3.45
C GLU A 26 -8.05 -10.76 -3.46
N SER A 27 -8.20 -9.51 -3.03
CA SER A 27 -7.06 -8.59 -2.89
C SER A 27 -6.12 -9.04 -1.76
N LEU A 28 -6.64 -9.60 -0.66
CA LEU A 28 -5.81 -10.17 0.40
C LEU A 28 -5.01 -11.37 -0.13
N LYS A 29 -5.68 -12.33 -0.81
CA LYS A 29 -5.02 -13.50 -1.40
C LYS A 29 -3.94 -13.10 -2.42
N LEU A 30 -4.19 -12.07 -3.24
CA LEU A 30 -3.19 -11.55 -4.17
C LEU A 30 -2.01 -10.92 -3.41
N SER A 31 -2.26 -10.19 -2.32
CA SER A 31 -1.20 -9.64 -1.47
C SER A 31 -0.33 -10.71 -0.81
N GLU A 32 -0.90 -11.90 -0.51
CA GLU A 32 -0.11 -13.05 -0.01
C GLU A 32 0.91 -13.54 -1.06
N ARG A 33 0.56 -13.48 -2.35
CA ARG A 33 1.50 -13.82 -3.43
C ARG A 33 2.65 -12.81 -3.50
N ILE A 34 2.34 -11.52 -3.33
CA ILE A 34 3.36 -10.46 -3.25
C ILE A 34 4.28 -10.69 -2.03
N LEU A 35 3.71 -10.96 -0.85
CA LEU A 35 4.50 -11.24 0.35
C LEU A 35 5.39 -12.48 0.19
N HIS A 36 4.87 -13.54 -0.44
CA HIS A 36 5.66 -14.73 -0.73
C HIS A 36 6.87 -14.38 -1.63
N ALA A 37 6.66 -13.65 -2.71
CA ALA A 37 7.73 -13.21 -3.60
C ALA A 37 8.76 -12.31 -2.88
N LEU A 38 8.31 -11.39 -2.03
CA LEU A 38 9.18 -10.55 -1.20
C LEU A 38 9.99 -11.39 -0.18
N THR A 39 9.40 -12.45 0.39
CA THR A 39 10.09 -13.37 1.30
C THR A 39 11.20 -14.13 0.58
N VAL A 40 10.91 -14.66 -0.62
CA VAL A 40 11.91 -15.31 -1.47
C VAL A 40 13.04 -14.34 -1.80
N ARG A 41 12.72 -13.11 -2.19
CA ARG A 41 13.69 -12.06 -2.51
C ARG A 41 14.53 -11.65 -1.29
N ALA A 42 13.96 -11.61 -0.09
CA ALA A 42 14.69 -11.28 1.14
C ALA A 42 15.71 -12.36 1.53
N GLY A 43 15.47 -13.63 1.14
CA GLY A 43 16.35 -14.75 1.40
C GLY A 43 16.67 -14.89 2.89
N ILE A 44 17.96 -15.04 3.24
CA ILE A 44 18.45 -15.19 4.62
C ILE A 44 18.19 -13.97 5.51
N ARG A 45 17.93 -12.79 4.93
CA ARG A 45 17.56 -11.59 5.68
C ARG A 45 16.20 -11.74 6.36
N GLY A 46 15.28 -12.51 5.77
CA GLY A 46 13.91 -12.68 6.25
C GLY A 46 13.06 -11.40 6.11
N ILE A 47 11.82 -11.48 6.54
CA ILE A 47 10.88 -10.37 6.55
C ILE A 47 10.36 -10.12 7.97
N GLU A 48 10.02 -8.85 8.26
CA GLU A 48 9.22 -8.41 9.40
C GLU A 48 7.94 -7.79 8.86
N LEU A 49 6.80 -8.46 9.07
CA LEU A 49 5.50 -8.04 8.55
C LEU A 49 4.67 -7.36 9.64
N THR A 50 4.20 -6.16 9.35
CA THR A 50 3.19 -5.45 10.14
C THR A 50 1.90 -5.35 9.33
N ASP A 51 0.82 -5.99 9.79
CA ASP A 51 -0.50 -5.93 9.19
C ASP A 51 -1.39 -4.90 9.89
N ILE A 52 -2.04 -4.05 9.10
CA ILE A 52 -3.04 -3.08 9.57
C ILE A 52 -4.38 -3.36 8.88
N ASP A 53 -5.36 -3.79 9.66
CA ASP A 53 -6.75 -3.86 9.20
C ASP A 53 -7.38 -2.47 9.21
N LEU A 54 -7.50 -1.88 8.02
CA LEU A 54 -8.07 -0.54 7.85
C LEU A 54 -9.56 -0.47 8.18
N ASN A 55 -10.27 -1.61 8.24
CA ASN A 55 -11.68 -1.63 8.61
C ASN A 55 -11.89 -1.26 10.08
N THR A 56 -10.85 -1.31 10.90
CA THR A 56 -10.86 -0.85 12.30
C THR A 56 -10.43 0.61 12.46
N LEU A 57 -9.98 1.26 11.39
CA LEU A 57 -9.52 2.63 11.42
C LEU A 57 -10.71 3.61 11.32
N SER A 58 -10.96 4.38 12.38
CA SER A 58 -11.97 5.43 12.35
C SER A 58 -11.56 6.54 11.38
N PRO A 59 -12.51 7.12 10.63
CA PRO A 59 -12.25 8.33 9.83
C PRO A 59 -11.75 9.49 10.68
N VAL A 60 -11.14 10.47 10.04
CA VAL A 60 -10.78 11.76 10.66
C VAL A 60 -12.06 12.49 11.11
N ASP A 61 -11.99 13.19 12.24
CA ASP A 61 -13.11 13.85 12.89
C ASP A 61 -12.93 15.37 13.00
N ALA A 62 -13.89 16.04 13.65
CA ALA A 62 -13.84 17.50 13.84
C ALA A 62 -12.63 17.94 14.68
N THR A 63 -12.24 17.15 15.68
CA THR A 63 -11.06 17.43 16.52
C THR A 63 -9.78 17.40 15.68
N TYR A 64 -9.64 16.43 14.80
CA TYR A 64 -8.53 16.36 13.85
C TYR A 64 -8.49 17.58 12.90
N ALA A 65 -9.66 17.96 12.35
CA ALA A 65 -9.76 19.10 11.46
C ALA A 65 -9.39 20.42 12.18
N HIS A 66 -9.85 20.59 13.42
CA HIS A 66 -9.51 21.74 14.26
C HIS A 66 -8.00 21.80 14.54
N ALA A 67 -7.39 20.68 14.94
CA ALA A 67 -5.97 20.60 15.22
C ALA A 67 -5.10 20.97 14.00
N LEU A 68 -5.51 20.57 12.79
CA LEU A 68 -4.79 20.96 11.57
C LEU A 68 -4.94 22.42 11.22
N ALA A 69 -6.08 23.03 11.53
CA ALA A 69 -6.35 24.45 11.27
C ALA A 69 -5.64 25.39 12.28
N HIS A 70 -5.39 24.91 13.51
CA HIS A 70 -4.83 25.67 14.62
C HIS A 70 -3.62 24.99 15.25
N PRO A 71 -2.49 24.85 14.52
CA PRO A 71 -1.32 24.09 15.00
C PRO A 71 -0.73 24.61 16.32
N SER A 72 -0.91 25.91 16.62
CA SER A 72 -0.43 26.54 17.86
C SER A 72 -1.29 26.22 19.09
N GLU A 73 -2.52 25.76 18.89
CA GLU A 73 -3.47 25.42 19.97
C GLU A 73 -3.45 23.94 20.33
N ILE A 74 -2.61 23.13 19.65
CA ILE A 74 -2.41 21.71 19.96
C ILE A 74 -1.72 21.61 21.33
N ALA A 75 -2.45 21.89 22.40
CA ALA A 75 -2.02 21.63 23.76
C ALA A 75 -2.28 20.18 24.11
N THR A 76 -1.28 19.52 24.58
CA THR A 76 -1.09 18.31 25.44
C THR A 76 -2.25 17.33 25.71
N GLU A 77 -3.52 17.67 25.57
CA GLU A 77 -4.65 16.77 25.79
C GLU A 77 -5.08 15.95 24.57
N ASP A 78 -4.80 16.39 23.36
CA ASP A 78 -5.25 15.77 22.10
C ASP A 78 -4.38 14.58 21.62
N GLN A 79 -3.36 14.19 22.35
CA GLN A 79 -2.53 13.03 22.00
C GLN A 79 -3.28 11.68 22.08
N LYS A 80 -4.52 11.68 22.57
CA LYS A 80 -5.35 10.46 22.71
C LYS A 80 -6.42 10.29 21.63
N GLY A 81 -6.55 11.23 20.71
CA GLY A 81 -7.61 11.24 19.70
C GLY A 81 -7.14 10.79 18.30
N THR A 82 -7.87 11.24 17.29
CA THR A 82 -7.66 10.94 15.87
C THR A 82 -6.33 11.46 15.37
N LEU A 83 -5.78 12.56 15.96
CA LEU A 83 -4.47 13.09 15.62
C LEU A 83 -3.34 12.11 16.00
N SER A 84 -3.41 11.51 17.21
CA SER A 84 -2.47 10.47 17.66
C SER A 84 -2.49 9.25 16.74
N ARG A 85 -3.68 8.87 16.26
CA ARG A 85 -3.82 7.78 15.30
C ARG A 85 -3.19 8.11 13.95
N SER A 86 -3.34 9.35 13.47
CA SER A 86 -2.63 9.84 12.29
C SER A 86 -1.11 9.77 12.48
N ASP A 87 -0.59 10.22 13.61
CA ASP A 87 0.84 10.13 13.91
C ASP A 87 1.33 8.66 13.92
N GLN A 88 0.56 7.74 14.51
CA GLN A 88 0.88 6.30 14.50
C GLN A 88 0.95 5.73 13.07
N MET A 89 -0.02 6.05 12.21
CA MET A 89 -0.02 5.59 10.82
C MET A 89 1.18 6.13 10.05
N ILE A 90 1.56 7.39 10.27
CA ILE A 90 2.73 8.01 9.65
C ILE A 90 4.03 7.38 10.17
N ILE A 91 4.13 7.07 11.47
CA ILE A 91 5.30 6.40 12.06
C ILE A 91 5.48 5.02 11.42
N LEU A 92 4.43 4.21 11.32
CA LEU A 92 4.48 2.90 10.69
C LEU A 92 4.88 2.99 9.20
N LEU A 93 4.32 3.97 8.48
CA LEU A 93 4.65 4.21 7.09
C LEU A 93 6.12 4.64 6.92
N ASN A 94 6.67 5.44 7.81
CA ASN A 94 8.09 5.82 7.78
C ASN A 94 9.02 4.66 8.15
N ALA A 95 8.57 3.76 9.01
CA ALA A 95 9.39 2.65 9.51
C ALA A 95 9.55 1.50 8.50
N CYS A 96 8.63 1.32 7.55
CA CYS A 96 8.71 0.21 6.60
C CYS A 96 9.69 0.46 5.46
N ASP A 97 10.24 -0.63 4.92
CA ASP A 97 11.07 -0.63 3.71
C ASP A 97 10.22 -0.85 2.45
N VAL A 98 9.06 -1.53 2.59
CA VAL A 98 8.10 -1.83 1.53
C VAL A 98 6.70 -1.61 2.05
N LEU A 99 5.84 -0.98 1.22
CA LEU A 99 4.40 -0.87 1.48
C LEU A 99 3.64 -1.83 0.57
N VAL A 100 2.75 -2.65 1.16
CA VAL A 100 1.80 -3.50 0.42
C VAL A 100 0.38 -3.03 0.73
N ILE A 101 -0.45 -2.80 -0.28
CA ILE A 101 -1.84 -2.38 -0.12
C ILE A 101 -2.74 -3.44 -0.73
N ALA A 102 -3.54 -4.12 0.10
CA ALA A 102 -4.57 -5.07 -0.34
C ALA A 102 -5.94 -4.38 -0.34
N THR A 103 -6.47 -4.07 -1.51
CA THR A 103 -7.70 -3.27 -1.65
C THR A 103 -8.66 -3.81 -2.71
N PRO A 104 -9.97 -3.90 -2.42
CA PRO A 104 -10.96 -4.01 -3.47
C PRO A 104 -11.17 -2.65 -4.14
N MET A 105 -11.68 -2.67 -5.37
CA MET A 105 -12.28 -1.49 -5.98
C MET A 105 -13.75 -1.40 -5.58
N HIS A 106 -14.15 -0.34 -4.92
CA HIS A 106 -15.55 -0.04 -4.59
C HIS A 106 -16.01 1.20 -5.36
N ASN A 107 -17.13 1.07 -6.07
CA ASN A 107 -17.72 2.18 -6.84
C ASN A 107 -16.67 2.92 -7.70
N TYR A 108 -15.86 2.14 -8.43
CA TYR A 108 -14.80 2.58 -9.34
C TYR A 108 -13.58 3.25 -8.69
N SER A 109 -13.50 3.31 -7.35
CA SER A 109 -12.43 4.00 -6.62
C SER A 109 -11.98 3.19 -5.39
N VAL A 110 -11.19 3.83 -4.53
CA VAL A 110 -10.74 3.24 -3.25
C VAL A 110 -11.92 3.06 -2.29
N PRO A 111 -11.96 1.96 -1.49
CA PRO A 111 -12.98 1.77 -0.47
C PRO A 111 -12.80 2.75 0.68
N SER A 112 -13.89 2.99 1.46
CA SER A 112 -13.88 3.93 2.58
C SER A 112 -12.77 3.68 3.63
N PRO A 113 -12.41 2.44 4.00
CA PRO A 113 -11.28 2.22 4.93
C PRO A 113 -9.94 2.70 4.38
N LEU A 114 -9.68 2.50 3.08
CA LEU A 114 -8.44 3.00 2.45
C LEU A 114 -8.47 4.53 2.35
N LYS A 115 -9.65 5.13 2.07
CA LYS A 115 -9.79 6.59 2.07
C LYS A 115 -9.54 7.17 3.46
N ALA A 116 -10.04 6.53 4.53
CA ALA A 116 -9.76 6.96 5.90
C ALA A 116 -8.25 6.95 6.19
N TRP A 117 -7.52 5.89 5.80
CA TRP A 117 -6.07 5.85 5.95
C TRP A 117 -5.37 6.98 5.18
N ILE A 118 -5.78 7.24 3.93
CA ILE A 118 -5.25 8.35 3.13
C ILE A 118 -5.42 9.67 3.88
N ASP A 119 -6.59 9.93 4.46
CA ASP A 119 -6.88 11.17 5.19
C ASP A 119 -6.03 11.31 6.47
N HIS A 120 -5.64 10.20 7.09
CA HIS A 120 -4.71 10.20 8.22
C HIS A 120 -3.25 10.49 7.80
N VAL A 121 -2.80 9.97 6.66
CA VAL A 121 -1.37 10.02 6.31
C VAL A 121 -1.00 11.16 5.37
N VAL A 122 -1.94 11.70 4.58
CA VAL A 122 -1.68 12.87 3.71
C VAL A 122 -1.78 14.15 4.53
N ARG A 123 -0.69 14.50 5.22
CA ARG A 123 -0.68 15.55 6.23
C ARG A 123 0.42 16.58 5.98
N VAL A 124 0.01 17.84 5.87
CA VAL A 124 0.94 18.98 5.68
C VAL A 124 1.92 19.09 6.85
N GLY A 125 3.19 19.37 6.56
CA GLY A 125 4.26 19.46 7.55
C GLY A 125 4.72 18.10 8.12
N LYS A 126 4.12 16.98 7.71
CA LYS A 126 4.49 15.62 8.12
C LYS A 126 4.93 14.77 6.92
N THR A 127 4.03 14.54 5.97
CA THR A 127 4.28 13.69 4.79
C THR A 127 4.41 14.48 3.49
N PHE A 128 4.03 15.76 3.50
CA PHE A 128 4.31 16.67 2.42
C PHE A 128 4.44 18.11 2.91
N LEU A 129 5.11 18.95 2.12
CA LEU A 129 5.17 20.40 2.28
C LEU A 129 4.38 21.08 1.17
N SER A 130 3.70 22.19 1.53
CA SER A 130 3.09 23.10 0.54
C SER A 130 4.09 24.17 0.14
N THR A 131 4.38 24.25 -1.16
CA THR A 131 5.35 25.23 -1.70
C THR A 131 4.70 26.08 -2.78
N SER A 132 5.36 27.16 -3.21
CA SER A 132 4.91 27.98 -4.34
C SER A 132 4.84 27.21 -5.67
N LYS A 133 5.52 26.05 -5.77
CA LYS A 133 5.50 25.17 -6.94
C LYS A 133 4.57 23.97 -6.79
N GLY A 134 3.78 23.91 -5.70
CA GLY A 134 2.88 22.81 -5.40
C GLY A 134 3.30 22.00 -4.17
N LYS A 135 2.71 20.81 -4.04
CA LYS A 135 3.00 19.88 -2.92
C LYS A 135 4.27 19.09 -3.20
N VAL A 136 5.15 18.99 -2.21
CA VAL A 136 6.40 18.22 -2.24
C VAL A 136 6.35 17.17 -1.14
N GLY A 137 6.42 15.89 -1.50
CA GLY A 137 6.44 14.77 -0.55
C GLY A 137 7.72 14.77 0.29
N THR A 138 7.60 14.33 1.54
CA THR A 138 8.72 14.30 2.51
C THR A 138 9.13 12.90 2.90
N LEU A 139 8.34 11.88 2.52
CA LEU A 139 8.72 10.49 2.78
C LEU A 139 9.86 10.06 1.85
N LEU A 140 10.75 9.21 2.35
CA LEU A 140 11.71 8.50 1.51
C LEU A 140 10.96 7.57 0.57
N ASP A 141 11.26 7.64 -0.72
CA ASP A 141 10.67 6.78 -1.73
C ASP A 141 11.02 5.30 -1.48
N ARG A 142 10.07 4.44 -1.71
CA ARG A 142 10.18 2.99 -1.52
C ARG A 142 9.18 2.25 -2.40
N PRO A 143 9.41 0.96 -2.68
CA PRO A 143 8.45 0.16 -3.43
C PRO A 143 7.09 0.09 -2.72
N VAL A 144 6.04 0.34 -3.50
CA VAL A 144 4.64 0.18 -3.11
C VAL A 144 4.00 -0.82 -4.06
N TYR A 145 3.53 -1.94 -3.52
CA TYR A 145 2.82 -2.97 -4.28
C TYR A 145 1.35 -2.95 -3.91
N VAL A 146 0.49 -2.78 -4.91
CA VAL A 146 -0.96 -2.65 -4.71
C VAL A 146 -1.65 -3.85 -5.33
N ALA A 147 -2.23 -4.70 -4.48
CA ALA A 147 -3.08 -5.83 -4.86
C ALA A 147 -4.53 -5.36 -4.96
N VAL A 148 -5.07 -5.26 -6.18
CA VAL A 148 -6.43 -4.79 -6.44
C VAL A 148 -7.33 -5.94 -6.85
N ALA A 149 -8.53 -6.03 -6.25
CA ALA A 149 -9.59 -6.92 -6.70
C ALA A 149 -10.80 -6.12 -7.17
N THR A 150 -11.35 -6.45 -8.34
CA THR A 150 -12.55 -5.78 -8.87
C THR A 150 -13.56 -6.77 -9.41
N GLY A 151 -14.85 -6.52 -9.14
CA GLY A 151 -15.96 -7.36 -9.59
C GLY A 151 -16.16 -7.37 -11.11
N GLY A 152 -15.82 -6.28 -11.78
CA GLY A 152 -15.86 -6.14 -13.24
C GLY A 152 -14.47 -6.11 -13.86
N TYR A 153 -14.41 -5.81 -15.16
CA TYR A 153 -13.17 -5.63 -15.90
C TYR A 153 -12.87 -4.15 -16.10
N ILE A 154 -11.64 -3.75 -15.76
CA ILE A 154 -11.14 -2.35 -15.82
C ILE A 154 -10.01 -2.19 -16.84
N SER A 155 -9.48 -3.28 -17.40
CA SER A 155 -8.36 -3.24 -18.35
C SER A 155 -8.63 -4.08 -19.59
N GLY A 156 -7.83 -3.82 -20.65
CA GLY A 156 -7.87 -4.53 -21.92
C GLY A 156 -9.21 -4.40 -22.66
N GLU A 157 -9.42 -5.26 -23.66
CA GLU A 157 -10.62 -5.24 -24.53
C GLU A 157 -11.94 -5.53 -23.79
N ARG A 158 -11.85 -6.18 -22.62
CA ARG A 158 -13.01 -6.50 -21.77
C ARG A 158 -13.40 -5.36 -20.81
N ALA A 159 -12.65 -4.27 -20.76
CA ALA A 159 -12.98 -3.14 -19.89
C ALA A 159 -14.37 -2.59 -20.19
N ARG A 160 -15.22 -2.48 -19.17
CA ARG A 160 -16.60 -1.97 -19.26
C ARG A 160 -16.94 -1.02 -18.13
N GLN A 161 -15.97 -0.71 -17.28
CA GLN A 161 -16.12 0.25 -16.21
C GLN A 161 -14.86 1.10 -16.07
N PRO A 162 -14.99 2.36 -15.62
CA PRO A 162 -13.84 3.23 -15.41
C PRO A 162 -12.96 2.75 -14.25
N ASP A 163 -11.69 3.11 -14.32
CA ASP A 163 -10.75 2.95 -13.23
C ASP A 163 -10.36 4.33 -12.68
N PHE A 164 -10.94 4.71 -11.58
CA PHE A 164 -10.52 5.89 -10.81
C PHE A 164 -9.65 5.52 -9.60
N LEU A 165 -9.46 4.21 -9.31
CA LEU A 165 -8.65 3.77 -8.18
C LEU A 165 -7.16 4.01 -8.43
N ARG A 166 -6.62 3.43 -9.51
CA ARG A 166 -5.18 3.47 -9.79
C ARG A 166 -4.66 4.90 -9.98
N PRO A 167 -5.25 5.76 -10.83
CA PRO A 167 -4.77 7.12 -11.01
C PRO A 167 -4.92 7.97 -9.75
N TYR A 168 -6.01 7.82 -8.98
CA TYR A 168 -6.21 8.52 -7.72
C TYR A 168 -5.16 8.12 -6.69
N LEU A 169 -4.99 6.80 -6.45
CA LEU A 169 -4.04 6.31 -5.45
C LEU A 169 -2.60 6.66 -5.81
N SER A 170 -2.23 6.58 -7.09
CA SER A 170 -0.91 7.02 -7.57
C SER A 170 -0.67 8.50 -7.31
N ALA A 171 -1.66 9.37 -7.59
CA ALA A 171 -1.55 10.81 -7.32
C ALA A 171 -1.38 11.11 -5.83
N VAL A 172 -2.12 10.40 -4.98
CA VAL A 172 -2.04 10.53 -3.52
C VAL A 172 -0.68 10.09 -2.99
N LEU A 173 -0.20 8.90 -3.39
CA LEU A 173 1.08 8.37 -2.96
C LEU A 173 2.24 9.26 -3.42
N LYS A 174 2.19 9.74 -4.66
CA LYS A 174 3.16 10.72 -5.18
C LYS A 174 3.17 12.02 -4.36
N THR A 175 2.01 12.48 -3.90
CA THR A 175 1.91 13.70 -3.06
C THR A 175 2.73 13.58 -1.78
N ILE A 176 2.85 12.39 -1.21
CA ILE A 176 3.63 12.13 0.01
C ILE A 176 5.07 11.66 -0.25
N GLY A 177 5.47 11.49 -1.52
CA GLY A 177 6.84 11.13 -1.92
C GLY A 177 7.04 9.68 -2.37
N LEU A 178 5.98 8.86 -2.43
CA LEU A 178 6.05 7.47 -2.86
C LEU A 178 5.75 7.38 -4.37
N ASN A 179 6.78 7.12 -5.17
CA ASN A 179 6.69 7.16 -6.63
C ASN A 179 6.79 5.77 -7.29
N GLN A 180 7.39 4.79 -6.60
CA GLN A 180 7.61 3.43 -7.11
C GLN A 180 6.36 2.57 -6.82
N VAL A 181 5.26 2.81 -7.56
CA VAL A 181 3.96 2.15 -7.33
C VAL A 181 3.69 1.12 -8.43
N HIS A 182 3.52 -0.14 -8.04
CA HIS A 182 3.20 -1.27 -8.92
C HIS A 182 1.83 -1.86 -8.57
N TYR A 183 0.99 -2.09 -9.59
CA TYR A 183 -0.36 -2.60 -9.43
C TYR A 183 -0.46 -4.01 -9.99
N PHE A 184 -1.00 -4.93 -9.18
CA PHE A 184 -1.42 -6.27 -9.58
C PHE A 184 -2.92 -6.38 -9.42
N THR A 185 -3.62 -7.03 -10.37
CA THR A 185 -5.07 -7.03 -10.39
C THR A 185 -5.66 -8.43 -10.54
N VAL A 186 -6.79 -8.66 -9.84
CA VAL A 186 -7.71 -9.78 -10.08
C VAL A 186 -9.05 -9.18 -10.51
N GLU A 187 -9.35 -9.22 -11.80
CA GLU A 187 -10.53 -8.60 -12.40
C GLU A 187 -11.64 -9.61 -12.67
N GLY A 188 -12.90 -9.15 -12.61
CA GLY A 188 -14.04 -10.02 -12.90
C GLY A 188 -14.41 -10.98 -11.77
N THR A 189 -14.09 -10.66 -10.52
CA THR A 189 -14.35 -11.52 -9.36
C THR A 189 -15.84 -11.82 -9.14
N ALA A 190 -16.75 -11.00 -9.69
CA ALA A 190 -18.22 -11.21 -9.64
C ALA A 190 -18.77 -11.92 -10.88
N LYS A 191 -17.92 -12.47 -11.77
CA LYS A 191 -18.34 -13.07 -13.05
C LYS A 191 -18.47 -14.60 -13.01
N GLY A 192 -18.52 -15.19 -11.82
CA GLY A 192 -18.65 -16.61 -11.59
C GLY A 192 -17.31 -17.32 -11.32
N THR A 193 -17.40 -18.58 -10.91
CA THR A 193 -16.27 -19.35 -10.39
C THR A 193 -15.12 -19.52 -11.39
N ASP A 194 -15.46 -19.84 -12.65
CA ASP A 194 -14.41 -20.08 -13.67
C ASP A 194 -13.71 -18.80 -14.10
N ALA A 195 -14.47 -17.69 -14.20
CA ALA A 195 -13.89 -16.37 -14.44
C ALA A 195 -12.95 -15.97 -13.29
N LEU A 196 -13.34 -16.21 -12.04
CA LEU A 196 -12.52 -15.95 -10.87
C LEU A 196 -11.22 -16.75 -10.88
N LYS A 197 -11.28 -18.07 -11.14
CA LYS A 197 -10.08 -18.94 -11.22
C LYS A 197 -9.11 -18.45 -12.30
N THR A 198 -9.65 -18.07 -13.47
CA THR A 198 -8.85 -17.51 -14.56
C THR A 198 -8.19 -16.20 -14.15
N ALA A 199 -8.94 -15.29 -13.53
CA ALA A 199 -8.43 -14.01 -13.07
C ALA A 199 -7.37 -14.15 -11.97
N GLN A 200 -7.57 -15.08 -11.02
CA GLN A 200 -6.58 -15.41 -10.00
C GLN A 200 -5.28 -15.90 -10.65
N LYS A 201 -5.38 -16.84 -11.62
CA LYS A 201 -4.19 -17.35 -12.32
C LYS A 201 -3.41 -16.21 -12.99
N ILE A 202 -4.11 -15.34 -13.74
CA ILE A 202 -3.46 -14.20 -14.40
C ILE A 202 -2.77 -13.29 -13.39
N GLY A 203 -3.47 -12.84 -12.34
CA GLY A 203 -2.89 -11.94 -11.35
C GLY A 203 -1.73 -12.56 -10.56
N TYR A 204 -1.74 -13.88 -10.34
CA TYR A 204 -0.64 -14.60 -9.66
C TYR A 204 0.57 -14.77 -10.59
N ASP A 205 0.34 -15.07 -11.87
CA ASP A 205 1.39 -15.15 -12.88
C ASP A 205 2.05 -13.79 -13.09
N ASP A 206 1.28 -12.68 -13.08
CA ASP A 206 1.81 -11.31 -13.18
C ASP A 206 2.75 -10.99 -12.01
N VAL A 207 2.37 -11.33 -10.78
CA VAL A 207 3.23 -11.17 -9.60
C VAL A 207 4.51 -11.98 -9.76
N HIS A 208 4.39 -13.26 -10.16
CA HIS A 208 5.55 -14.15 -10.33
C HIS A 208 6.52 -13.59 -11.37
N THR A 209 6.02 -13.21 -12.54
CA THR A 209 6.83 -12.66 -13.64
C THR A 209 7.57 -11.40 -13.23
N PHE A 210 6.85 -10.45 -12.61
CA PHE A 210 7.44 -9.19 -12.16
C PHE A 210 8.62 -9.40 -11.21
N PHE A 211 8.45 -10.22 -10.18
CA PHE A 211 9.51 -10.43 -9.19
C PHE A 211 10.66 -11.31 -9.72
N HIS A 212 10.41 -12.17 -10.71
CA HIS A 212 11.44 -12.97 -11.35
C HIS A 212 12.36 -12.09 -12.21
N GLU A 213 11.78 -11.21 -13.03
CA GLU A 213 12.53 -10.27 -13.87
C GLU A 213 13.38 -9.29 -13.03
N GLU A 214 12.87 -8.81 -11.90
CA GLU A 214 13.64 -7.97 -10.98
C GLU A 214 14.86 -8.69 -10.37
N ILE A 215 14.77 -10.00 -10.14
CA ILE A 215 15.87 -10.80 -9.60
C ILE A 215 16.96 -10.98 -10.69
N GLU A 216 16.57 -11.29 -11.92
CA GLU A 216 17.50 -11.46 -13.04
C GLU A 216 18.27 -10.17 -13.33
N THR A 217 17.59 -9.03 -13.38
CA THR A 217 18.21 -7.72 -13.64
C THR A 217 19.27 -7.39 -12.60
N ARG A 218 19.01 -7.62 -11.32
CA ARG A 218 19.98 -7.35 -10.23
C ARG A 218 21.17 -8.30 -10.26
N THR A 219 20.98 -9.54 -10.68
CA THR A 219 22.07 -10.51 -10.79
C THR A 219 23.04 -10.09 -11.87
N HIS A 220 22.57 -9.52 -12.97
CA HIS A 220 23.40 -9.00 -14.04
C HIS A 220 24.17 -7.72 -13.66
N GLU A 221 23.55 -6.81 -12.87
CA GLU A 221 24.23 -5.60 -12.39
C GLU A 221 25.33 -5.87 -11.35
N THR A 222 25.25 -7.00 -10.64
CA THR A 222 26.25 -7.36 -9.60
C THR A 222 27.46 -8.08 -10.19
N VAL A 223 27.38 -8.54 -11.44
CA VAL A 223 28.46 -9.29 -12.15
C VAL A 223 29.22 -8.39 -13.14
N ALA A 224 28.75 -7.17 -13.40
CA ALA A 224 29.39 -6.16 -14.25
C ALA A 224 30.19 -5.16 -13.42
#